data_095b50ed3efbcb0597cedde65c5f437a
#
_entry.id   095b50ed3efbcb0597cedde65c5f437a
#
_cell.length_a   1.000
_cell.length_b   1.000
_cell.length_c   1.000
_cell.angle_alpha   90.00
_cell.angle_beta   90.00
_cell.angle_gamma   90.00
#
_symmetry.space_group_name_H-M   'P 1'
#
loop_
_entity.id
_entity.type
_entity.pdbx_description
1 polymer ?
#
loop_
_entity_poly.entity_id
_entity_poly.type
_entity_poly.pdbx_seq_one_letter_code
_entity_poly.pdbx_strand_id
1 'polypeptide(L)'
;MTKGAPLGHLFLYAVPLLLGNWLQLAYNAVDSIIAGRFIGQDALAAEGVAGPVMNLVILAISGLCIGAGVLMSEAFGAKRTARLKETLATTLLFGAALCCAAAALGCALTPWLLRALAVPDSIFGITGIYLRITFLGAPFTFFYNALAAGLKSVGDSKTPLKFLAFSAVLNAVLDLILIGGLGFGIVCSAVTTVVAEAASALLAAVYMAHRVPELCPGHGQWRIRRDLLGPILRYGAVTALQQAVQPICKVLIQGQVNALGVGAIAAFNAVTRVDDFAFTPEQSIATAITTYIAQNRGAGQTARIRRGFAVGLRLELGYWLLMGSLTLLLRRGILSLFVAGEGAADVIALGSTYLGYMAVFYALPALTNGFQGFYRGMGKMTTTLIGTCLQAGLRAAAAAVLAPRVGLPGIAFACAFGWCVMLAFEVPYYFWTCRRWEL
;
A
#
# COMPACT_ATOMS: atom_id res chain seq x y z
N MET A 1 -11.28 -10.89 -16.75
CA MET A 1 -11.74 -11.77 -15.64
C MET A 1 -13.24 -12.12 -15.71
N THR A 2 -13.95 -11.75 -16.77
CA THR A 2 -15.40 -11.96 -16.95
C THR A 2 -15.78 -13.36 -17.47
N LYS A 3 -14.81 -14.21 -17.86
CA LYS A 3 -14.99 -15.61 -18.31
C LYS A 3 -14.02 -16.52 -17.56
N GLY A 4 -14.30 -17.83 -17.51
CA GLY A 4 -13.45 -18.83 -16.87
C GLY A 4 -13.62 -18.95 -15.35
N ALA A 5 -12.82 -19.78 -14.68
CA ALA A 5 -12.92 -20.08 -13.24
C ALA A 5 -12.42 -18.89 -12.38
N PRO A 6 -13.21 -18.43 -11.38
CA PRO A 6 -12.80 -17.30 -10.51
C PRO A 6 -11.47 -17.54 -9.79
N LEU A 7 -11.23 -18.76 -9.29
CA LEU A 7 -10.03 -19.11 -8.54
C LEU A 7 -8.75 -18.84 -9.34
N GLY A 8 -8.71 -19.33 -10.59
CA GLY A 8 -7.53 -19.12 -11.45
C GLY A 8 -7.26 -17.64 -11.70
N HIS A 9 -8.30 -16.84 -11.94
CA HIS A 9 -8.16 -15.40 -12.15
C HIS A 9 -7.65 -14.67 -10.91
N LEU A 10 -8.23 -14.95 -9.74
CA LEU A 10 -7.82 -14.30 -8.49
C LEU A 10 -6.40 -14.68 -8.12
N PHE A 11 -6.05 -15.97 -8.17
CA PHE A 11 -4.72 -16.45 -7.80
C PHE A 11 -3.64 -15.93 -8.76
N LEU A 12 -3.81 -16.12 -10.07
CA LEU A 12 -2.83 -15.68 -11.06
C LEU A 12 -2.66 -14.15 -11.11
N TYR A 13 -3.66 -13.41 -10.66
CA TYR A 13 -3.58 -11.96 -10.55
C TYR A 13 -2.96 -11.52 -9.22
N ALA A 14 -3.27 -12.19 -8.10
CA ALA A 14 -2.76 -11.84 -6.77
C ALA A 14 -1.25 -12.12 -6.64
N VAL A 15 -0.74 -13.23 -7.20
CA VAL A 15 0.67 -13.62 -7.07
C VAL A 15 1.64 -12.55 -7.59
N PRO A 16 1.49 -11.97 -8.79
CA PRO A 16 2.36 -10.89 -9.23
C PRO A 16 2.27 -9.63 -8.37
N LEU A 17 1.08 -9.31 -7.82
CA LEU A 17 0.92 -8.19 -6.90
C LEU A 17 1.67 -8.42 -5.59
N LEU A 18 1.58 -9.62 -5.05
CA LEU A 18 2.31 -10.04 -3.85
C LEU A 18 3.82 -9.91 -4.06
N LEU A 19 4.33 -10.47 -5.16
CA LEU A 19 5.75 -10.38 -5.50
C LEU A 19 6.20 -8.92 -5.69
N GLY A 20 5.33 -8.08 -6.29
CA GLY A 20 5.60 -6.65 -6.43
C GLY A 20 5.70 -5.92 -5.09
N ASN A 21 4.80 -6.22 -4.16
CA ASN A 21 4.81 -5.63 -2.83
C ASN A 21 6.04 -6.07 -2.02
N TRP A 22 6.40 -7.35 -2.06
CA TRP A 22 7.64 -7.84 -1.42
C TRP A 22 8.89 -7.26 -2.06
N LEU A 23 8.92 -7.12 -3.37
CA LEU A 23 10.02 -6.46 -4.08
C LEU A 23 10.16 -4.99 -3.66
N GLN A 24 9.04 -4.28 -3.47
CA GLN A 24 9.05 -2.90 -2.97
C GLN A 24 9.63 -2.81 -1.55
N LEU A 25 9.28 -3.76 -0.66
CA LEU A 25 9.85 -3.83 0.68
C LEU A 25 11.37 -4.09 0.64
N ALA A 26 11.80 -5.04 -0.20
CA ALA A 26 13.21 -5.35 -0.39
C ALA A 26 13.99 -4.18 -0.98
N TYR A 27 13.41 -3.50 -1.97
CA TYR A 27 13.98 -2.29 -2.57
C TYR A 27 14.25 -1.20 -1.53
N ASN A 28 13.24 -0.85 -0.72
CA ASN A 28 13.38 0.17 0.33
C ASN A 28 14.45 -0.22 1.36
N ALA A 29 14.54 -1.52 1.69
CA ALA A 29 15.57 -2.00 2.61
C ALA A 29 17.00 -1.90 2.01
N VAL A 30 17.18 -2.24 0.73
CA VAL A 30 18.46 -2.14 0.03
C VAL A 30 18.92 -0.69 -0.06
N ASP A 31 18.03 0.22 -0.42
CA ASP A 31 18.32 1.66 -0.50
C ASP A 31 18.82 2.21 0.84
N SER A 32 18.09 1.93 1.93
CA SER A 32 18.51 2.35 3.29
C SER A 32 19.82 1.69 3.75
N ILE A 33 20.10 0.43 3.35
CA ILE A 33 21.38 -0.23 3.66
C ILE A 33 22.53 0.45 2.92
N ILE A 34 22.34 0.79 1.64
CA ILE A 34 23.37 1.48 0.84
C ILE A 34 23.65 2.86 1.44
N ALA A 35 22.59 3.64 1.71
CA ALA A 35 22.72 4.95 2.33
C ALA A 35 23.46 4.89 3.68
N GLY A 36 23.03 3.98 4.57
CA GLY A 36 23.64 3.84 5.89
C GLY A 36 25.08 3.36 5.87
N ARG A 37 25.43 2.44 4.94
CA ARG A 37 26.75 1.84 4.90
C ARG A 37 27.82 2.72 4.22
N PHE A 38 27.42 3.42 3.14
CA PHE A 38 28.36 4.17 2.31
C PHE A 38 28.36 5.68 2.57
N ILE A 39 27.26 6.25 3.08
CA ILE A 39 27.16 7.69 3.33
C ILE A 39 27.26 8.00 4.83
N GLY A 40 26.60 7.20 5.68
CA GLY A 40 26.67 7.33 7.13
C GLY A 40 25.41 7.86 7.80
N GLN A 41 25.55 8.33 9.06
CA GLN A 41 24.41 8.66 9.93
C GLN A 41 23.58 9.86 9.44
N ASP A 42 24.22 10.86 8.88
CA ASP A 42 23.52 12.08 8.40
C ASP A 42 22.58 11.77 7.23
N ALA A 43 22.93 10.81 6.39
CA ALA A 43 22.09 10.33 5.31
C ALA A 43 20.82 9.64 5.83
N LEU A 44 21.00 8.70 6.78
CA LEU A 44 19.87 8.03 7.42
C LEU A 44 18.96 9.01 8.16
N ALA A 45 19.53 10.05 8.78
CA ALA A 45 18.77 11.09 9.43
C ALA A 45 17.97 11.91 8.42
N ALA A 46 18.57 12.27 7.26
CA ALA A 46 17.88 13.00 6.20
C ALA A 46 16.72 12.18 5.59
N GLU A 47 16.94 10.89 5.30
CA GLU A 47 15.87 9.97 4.85
C GLU A 47 14.77 9.82 5.92
N GLY A 48 15.14 9.69 7.19
CA GLY A 48 14.21 9.57 8.30
C GLY A 48 13.29 10.77 8.45
N VAL A 49 13.78 11.99 8.13
CA VAL A 49 12.97 13.21 8.12
C VAL A 49 12.11 13.31 6.85
N ALA A 50 12.67 12.99 5.69
CA ALA A 50 11.98 13.11 4.41
C ALA A 50 10.92 12.02 4.21
N GLY A 51 11.16 10.80 4.72
CA GLY A 51 10.30 9.64 4.53
C GLY A 51 8.83 9.87 4.90
N PRO A 52 8.49 10.32 6.10
CA PRO A 52 7.11 10.60 6.49
C PRO A 52 6.41 11.63 5.59
N VAL A 53 7.13 12.67 5.16
CA VAL A 53 6.59 13.71 4.27
C VAL A 53 6.26 13.11 2.90
N MET A 54 7.19 12.35 2.33
CA MET A 54 6.98 11.70 1.04
C MET A 54 5.93 10.61 1.09
N ASN A 55 5.80 9.90 2.22
CA ASN A 55 4.75 8.91 2.39
C ASN A 55 3.35 9.52 2.25
N LEU A 56 3.11 10.73 2.76
CA LEU A 56 1.83 11.44 2.57
C LEU A 56 1.55 11.70 1.08
N VAL A 57 2.57 12.12 0.33
CA VAL A 57 2.44 12.33 -1.13
C VAL A 57 2.13 11.02 -1.85
N ILE A 58 2.85 9.95 -1.51
CA ILE A 58 2.64 8.61 -2.08
C ILE A 58 1.23 8.08 -1.77
N LEU A 59 0.72 8.29 -0.55
CA LEU A 59 -0.64 7.89 -0.18
C LEU A 59 -1.71 8.63 -1.01
N ALA A 60 -1.51 9.92 -1.27
CA ALA A 60 -2.40 10.70 -2.13
C ALA A 60 -2.37 10.20 -3.59
N ILE A 61 -1.17 9.97 -4.14
CA ILE A 61 -0.97 9.39 -5.47
C ILE A 61 -1.62 8.01 -5.57
N SER A 62 -1.32 7.13 -4.63
CA SER A 62 -1.84 5.77 -4.58
C SER A 62 -3.37 5.75 -4.50
N GLY A 63 -3.94 6.60 -3.63
CA GLY A 63 -5.38 6.73 -3.51
C GLY A 63 -6.04 7.12 -4.83
N LEU A 64 -5.51 8.13 -5.52
CA LEU A 64 -6.02 8.59 -6.81
C LEU A 64 -5.94 7.47 -7.86
N CYS A 65 -4.80 6.77 -7.95
CA CYS A 65 -4.58 5.68 -8.90
C CYS A 65 -5.48 4.46 -8.62
N ILE A 66 -5.69 4.09 -7.35
CA ILE A 66 -6.61 3.00 -6.98
C ILE A 66 -8.05 3.37 -7.34
N GLY A 67 -8.49 4.59 -7.03
CA GLY A 67 -9.83 5.08 -7.37
C GLY A 67 -10.09 5.06 -8.87
N ALA A 68 -9.15 5.58 -9.67
CA ALA A 68 -9.22 5.53 -11.12
C ALA A 68 -9.19 4.09 -11.66
N GLY A 69 -8.37 3.22 -11.05
CA GLY A 69 -8.24 1.80 -11.41
C GLY A 69 -9.55 1.03 -11.29
N VAL A 70 -10.37 1.33 -10.28
CA VAL A 70 -11.70 0.71 -10.13
C VAL A 70 -12.64 1.16 -11.25
N LEU A 71 -12.65 2.45 -11.59
CA LEU A 71 -13.48 2.98 -12.69
C LEU A 71 -13.03 2.43 -14.05
N MET A 72 -11.72 2.31 -14.26
CA MET A 72 -11.16 1.69 -15.45
C MET A 72 -11.52 0.20 -15.54
N SER A 73 -11.43 -0.54 -14.43
CA SER A 73 -11.82 -1.96 -14.37
C SER A 73 -13.29 -2.17 -14.71
N GLU A 74 -14.17 -1.30 -14.20
CA GLU A 74 -15.59 -1.33 -14.52
C GLU A 74 -15.84 -1.04 -16.01
N ALA A 75 -15.20 0.00 -16.56
CA ALA A 75 -15.33 0.35 -17.98
C ALA A 75 -14.82 -0.78 -18.90
N PHE A 76 -13.71 -1.43 -18.52
CA PHE A 76 -13.18 -2.60 -19.25
C PHE A 76 -14.15 -3.78 -19.19
N GLY A 77 -14.70 -4.10 -18.03
CA GLY A 77 -15.70 -5.15 -17.88
C GLY A 77 -16.96 -4.91 -18.71
N ALA A 78 -17.41 -3.65 -18.77
CA ALA A 78 -18.53 -3.20 -19.60
C ALA A 78 -18.22 -3.14 -21.10
N LYS A 79 -16.98 -3.43 -21.52
CA LYS A 79 -16.50 -3.28 -22.91
C LYS A 79 -16.63 -1.85 -23.46
N ARG A 80 -16.63 -0.85 -22.55
CA ARG A 80 -16.69 0.58 -22.92
C ARG A 80 -15.29 1.14 -23.10
N THR A 81 -14.60 0.75 -24.18
CA THR A 81 -13.21 1.10 -24.44
C THR A 81 -12.96 2.61 -24.52
N ALA A 82 -13.91 3.37 -25.09
CA ALA A 82 -13.83 4.84 -25.12
C ALA A 82 -13.78 5.41 -23.69
N ARG A 83 -14.67 4.95 -22.79
CA ARG A 83 -14.71 5.41 -21.40
C ARG A 83 -13.46 4.99 -20.63
N LEU A 84 -12.92 3.80 -20.90
CA LEU A 84 -11.65 3.32 -20.32
C LEU A 84 -10.50 4.27 -20.67
N LYS A 85 -10.33 4.58 -21.96
CA LYS A 85 -9.30 5.51 -22.47
C LYS A 85 -9.47 6.92 -21.91
N GLU A 86 -10.68 7.44 -21.90
CA GLU A 86 -10.98 8.78 -21.37
C GLU A 86 -10.74 8.86 -19.86
N THR A 87 -11.02 7.77 -19.11
CA THR A 87 -10.72 7.71 -17.65
C THR A 87 -9.22 7.76 -17.43
N LEU A 88 -8.45 6.97 -18.18
CA LEU A 88 -6.99 7.00 -18.09
C LEU A 88 -6.42 8.38 -18.47
N ALA A 89 -6.86 8.97 -19.61
CA ALA A 89 -6.42 10.29 -20.05
C ALA A 89 -6.74 11.39 -19.01
N THR A 90 -7.97 11.39 -18.46
CA THR A 90 -8.37 12.33 -17.42
C THR A 90 -7.49 12.16 -16.16
N THR A 91 -7.22 10.91 -15.76
CA THR A 91 -6.36 10.61 -14.61
C THR A 91 -4.93 11.10 -14.85
N LEU A 92 -4.35 10.79 -16.00
CA LEU A 92 -2.98 11.21 -16.34
C LEU A 92 -2.84 12.73 -16.39
N LEU A 93 -3.75 13.43 -17.09
CA LEU A 93 -3.68 14.89 -17.24
C LEU A 93 -3.91 15.62 -15.90
N PHE A 94 -4.97 15.25 -15.19
CA PHE A 94 -5.30 15.88 -13.91
C PHE A 94 -4.25 15.55 -12.84
N GLY A 95 -3.88 14.28 -12.72
CA GLY A 95 -2.92 13.84 -11.73
C GLY A 95 -1.52 14.39 -11.99
N ALA A 96 -1.10 14.52 -13.26
CA ALA A 96 0.15 15.19 -13.62
C ALA A 96 0.13 16.66 -13.18
N ALA A 97 -0.95 17.38 -13.48
CA ALA A 97 -1.09 18.78 -13.06
C ALA A 97 -1.07 18.90 -11.52
N LEU A 98 -1.77 18.02 -10.82
CA LEU A 98 -1.80 17.99 -9.35
C LEU A 98 -0.41 17.67 -8.77
N CYS A 99 0.30 16.67 -9.31
CA CYS A 99 1.63 16.29 -8.82
C CYS A 99 2.69 17.35 -9.13
N CYS A 100 2.62 18.00 -10.31
CA CYS A 100 3.51 19.12 -10.62
C CYS A 100 3.26 20.32 -9.68
N ALA A 101 1.99 20.63 -9.41
CA ALA A 101 1.65 21.67 -8.44
C ALA A 101 2.11 21.32 -7.01
N ALA A 102 1.91 20.07 -6.60
CA ALA A 102 2.38 19.58 -5.29
C ALA A 102 3.91 19.59 -5.20
N ALA A 103 4.62 19.23 -6.27
CA ALA A 103 6.07 19.28 -6.36
C ALA A 103 6.58 20.72 -6.24
N ALA A 104 6.01 21.66 -7.00
CA ALA A 104 6.38 23.08 -6.93
C ALA A 104 6.12 23.67 -5.54
N LEU A 105 4.94 23.38 -4.96
CA LEU A 105 4.59 23.84 -3.61
C LEU A 105 5.50 23.19 -2.55
N GLY A 106 5.75 21.89 -2.65
CA GLY A 106 6.65 21.14 -1.76
C GLY A 106 8.07 21.71 -1.78
N CYS A 107 8.61 21.98 -2.98
CA CYS A 107 9.92 22.61 -3.14
C CYS A 107 9.98 24.00 -2.52
N ALA A 108 8.92 24.82 -2.70
CA ALA A 108 8.84 26.17 -2.13
C ALA A 108 8.70 26.13 -0.59
N LEU A 109 7.90 25.20 -0.06
CA LEU A 109 7.64 25.08 1.37
C LEU A 109 8.68 24.24 2.12
N THR A 110 9.65 23.63 1.44
CA THR A 110 10.69 22.79 2.07
C THR A 110 11.36 23.47 3.26
N PRO A 111 11.83 24.75 3.20
CA PRO A 111 12.48 25.37 4.35
C PRO A 111 11.55 25.53 5.55
N TRP A 112 10.28 25.82 5.29
CA TRP A 112 9.27 25.93 6.35
C TRP A 112 8.95 24.55 6.96
N LEU A 113 8.81 23.53 6.14
CA LEU A 113 8.58 22.13 6.59
C LEU A 113 9.72 21.65 7.49
N LEU A 114 10.98 21.88 7.10
CA LEU A 114 12.14 21.45 7.89
C LEU A 114 12.21 22.18 9.24
N ARG A 115 11.87 23.46 9.27
CA ARG A 115 11.78 24.22 10.54
C ARG A 115 10.64 23.71 11.42
N ALA A 116 9.47 23.46 10.83
CA ALA A 116 8.32 22.93 11.56
C ALA A 116 8.59 21.52 12.15
N LEU A 117 9.44 20.74 11.49
CA LEU A 117 9.90 19.43 11.96
C LEU A 117 11.11 19.52 12.91
N ALA A 118 11.55 20.74 13.27
CA ALA A 118 12.71 21.00 14.14
C ALA A 118 13.98 20.24 13.69
N VAL A 119 14.25 20.24 12.38
CA VAL A 119 15.43 19.57 11.80
C VAL A 119 16.68 20.30 12.24
N PRO A 120 17.71 19.60 12.79
CA PRO A 120 18.98 20.20 13.19
C PRO A 120 19.70 20.92 12.04
N ASP A 121 20.35 22.05 12.36
CA ASP A 121 21.05 22.86 11.35
C ASP A 121 22.16 22.09 10.62
N SER A 122 22.77 21.09 11.28
CA SER A 122 23.82 20.25 10.70
C SER A 122 23.38 19.46 9.46
N ILE A 123 22.12 19.02 9.43
CA ILE A 123 21.56 18.24 8.31
C ILE A 123 20.50 19.02 7.51
N PHE A 124 20.19 20.26 7.90
CA PHE A 124 19.10 21.07 7.30
C PHE A 124 19.30 21.27 5.78
N GLY A 125 20.52 21.62 5.38
CA GLY A 125 20.84 21.86 3.96
C GLY A 125 20.71 20.61 3.10
N ILE A 126 21.29 19.51 3.55
CA ILE A 126 21.30 18.24 2.79
C ILE A 126 19.89 17.63 2.73
N THR A 127 19.14 17.66 3.83
CA THR A 127 17.74 17.20 3.88
C THR A 127 16.85 18.04 2.98
N GLY A 128 17.10 19.35 2.93
CA GLY A 128 16.36 20.27 2.08
C GLY A 128 16.56 19.99 0.58
N ILE A 129 17.78 19.71 0.17
CA ILE A 129 18.09 19.34 -1.23
C ILE A 129 17.46 17.98 -1.55
N TYR A 130 17.67 16.98 -0.69
CA TYR A 130 17.09 15.63 -0.83
C TYR A 130 15.57 15.69 -1.01
N LEU A 131 14.87 16.40 -0.10
CA LEU A 131 13.42 16.49 -0.12
C LEU A 131 12.89 17.20 -1.38
N ARG A 132 13.58 18.26 -1.85
CA ARG A 132 13.20 18.94 -3.11
C ARG A 132 13.35 18.03 -4.32
N ILE A 133 14.44 17.25 -4.42
CA ILE A 133 14.63 16.29 -5.51
C ILE A 133 13.53 15.24 -5.49
N THR A 134 13.19 14.73 -4.32
CA THR A 134 12.14 13.74 -4.16
C THR A 134 10.76 14.30 -4.52
N PHE A 135 10.45 15.57 -4.17
CA PHE A 135 9.24 16.25 -4.65
C PHE A 135 9.19 16.37 -6.18
N LEU A 136 10.33 16.71 -6.82
CA LEU A 136 10.42 16.76 -8.27
C LEU A 136 10.27 15.39 -8.92
N GLY A 137 10.55 14.31 -8.20
CA GLY A 137 10.30 12.92 -8.61
C GLY A 137 8.82 12.50 -8.57
N ALA A 138 8.01 13.13 -7.70
CA ALA A 138 6.62 12.74 -7.49
C ALA A 138 5.76 12.63 -8.78
N PRO A 139 5.90 13.47 -9.82
CA PRO A 139 5.21 13.27 -11.09
C PRO A 139 5.56 11.94 -11.77
N PHE A 140 6.80 11.47 -11.73
CA PHE A 140 7.21 10.20 -12.34
C PHE A 140 6.64 9.01 -11.56
N THR A 141 6.69 9.06 -10.24
CA THR A 141 5.99 8.11 -9.34
C THR A 141 4.51 8.05 -9.68
N PHE A 142 3.86 9.20 -9.88
CA PHE A 142 2.46 9.26 -10.27
C PHE A 142 2.22 8.61 -11.64
N PHE A 143 3.00 8.97 -12.67
CA PHE A 143 2.84 8.40 -14.00
C PHE A 143 2.98 6.89 -14.00
N TYR A 144 4.01 6.36 -13.32
CA TYR A 144 4.17 4.92 -13.18
C TYR A 144 2.95 4.27 -12.51
N ASN A 145 2.49 4.82 -11.37
CA ASN A 145 1.34 4.25 -10.64
C ASN A 145 0.03 4.33 -11.45
N ALA A 146 -0.21 5.42 -12.17
CA ALA A 146 -1.40 5.58 -13.01
C ALA A 146 -1.41 4.60 -14.20
N LEU A 147 -0.28 4.43 -14.88
CA LEU A 147 -0.12 3.47 -15.96
C LEU A 147 -0.23 2.04 -15.46
N ALA A 148 0.38 1.73 -14.31
CA ALA A 148 0.25 0.44 -13.64
C ALA A 148 -1.21 0.15 -13.24
N ALA A 149 -1.95 1.15 -12.74
CA ALA A 149 -3.38 1.01 -12.44
C ALA A 149 -4.21 0.73 -13.71
N GLY A 150 -3.86 1.38 -14.84
CA GLY A 150 -4.43 1.08 -16.14
C GLY A 150 -4.20 -0.38 -16.57
N LEU A 151 -2.96 -0.86 -16.54
CA LEU A 151 -2.63 -2.25 -16.87
C LEU A 151 -3.34 -3.25 -15.93
N LYS A 152 -3.32 -2.98 -14.64
CA LYS A 152 -4.04 -3.78 -13.63
C LYS A 152 -5.54 -3.83 -13.92
N SER A 153 -6.14 -2.74 -14.39
CA SER A 153 -7.57 -2.64 -14.66
C SER A 153 -8.05 -3.57 -15.78
N VAL A 154 -7.19 -3.86 -16.76
CA VAL A 154 -7.48 -4.82 -17.84
C VAL A 154 -7.09 -6.26 -17.49
N GLY A 155 -6.54 -6.48 -16.30
CA GLY A 155 -6.19 -7.80 -15.79
C GLY A 155 -4.70 -8.17 -15.90
N ASP A 156 -3.85 -7.25 -16.36
CA ASP A 156 -2.40 -7.45 -16.41
C ASP A 156 -1.73 -6.95 -15.12
N SER A 157 -1.50 -7.86 -14.19
CA SER A 157 -0.72 -7.60 -12.96
C SER A 157 0.77 -7.95 -13.11
N LYS A 158 1.15 -8.69 -14.15
CA LYS A 158 2.52 -9.18 -14.35
C LYS A 158 3.44 -8.09 -14.91
N THR A 159 2.94 -7.30 -15.86
CA THR A 159 3.74 -6.27 -16.52
C THR A 159 4.17 -5.15 -15.58
N PRO A 160 3.31 -4.58 -14.72
CA PRO A 160 3.76 -3.64 -13.68
C PRO A 160 4.84 -4.19 -12.76
N LEU A 161 4.76 -5.48 -12.37
CA LEU A 161 5.82 -6.13 -11.59
C LEU A 161 7.17 -6.11 -12.31
N LYS A 162 7.21 -6.39 -13.62
CA LYS A 162 8.45 -6.36 -14.41
C LYS A 162 9.09 -4.99 -14.42
N PHE A 163 8.28 -3.93 -14.57
CA PHE A 163 8.80 -2.56 -14.57
C PHE A 163 9.26 -2.12 -13.19
N LEU A 164 8.57 -2.55 -12.12
CA LEU A 164 9.01 -2.32 -10.76
C LEU A 164 10.34 -3.04 -10.49
N ALA A 165 10.50 -4.29 -10.94
CA ALA A 165 11.74 -5.04 -10.81
C ALA A 165 12.89 -4.37 -11.56
N PHE A 166 12.63 -3.88 -12.77
CA PHE A 166 13.60 -3.11 -13.54
C PHE A 166 14.02 -1.84 -12.79
N SER A 167 13.06 -1.07 -12.27
CA SER A 167 13.33 0.14 -11.48
C SER A 167 14.19 -0.16 -10.26
N ALA A 168 13.83 -1.18 -9.49
CA ALA A 168 14.55 -1.57 -8.28
C ALA A 168 16.01 -1.97 -8.57
N VAL A 169 16.22 -2.77 -9.64
CA VAL A 169 17.57 -3.17 -10.05
C VAL A 169 18.36 -1.97 -10.59
N LEU A 170 17.74 -1.13 -11.43
CA LEU A 170 18.40 0.06 -11.96
C LEU A 170 18.83 1.01 -10.85
N ASN A 171 17.95 1.30 -9.90
CA ASN A 171 18.28 2.16 -8.76
C ASN A 171 19.42 1.56 -7.93
N ALA A 172 19.31 0.28 -7.51
CA ALA A 172 20.35 -0.36 -6.71
C ALA A 172 21.73 -0.37 -7.43
N VAL A 173 21.74 -0.60 -8.75
CA VAL A 173 22.99 -0.56 -9.54
C VAL A 173 23.56 0.86 -9.61
N LEU A 174 22.71 1.87 -9.85
CA LEU A 174 23.14 3.27 -9.88
C LEU A 174 23.66 3.71 -8.52
N ASP A 175 23.00 3.34 -7.42
CA ASP A 175 23.44 3.67 -6.05
C ASP A 175 24.77 3.00 -5.73
N LEU A 176 24.94 1.72 -6.06
CA LEU A 176 26.23 1.03 -5.83
C LEU A 176 27.38 1.66 -6.63
N ILE A 177 27.12 2.08 -7.88
CA ILE A 177 28.16 2.72 -8.70
C ILE A 177 28.45 4.15 -8.21
N LEU A 178 27.41 4.96 -8.02
CA LEU A 178 27.58 6.38 -7.76
C LEU A 178 27.87 6.67 -6.30
N ILE A 179 27.22 5.98 -5.38
CA ILE A 179 27.42 6.17 -3.93
C ILE A 179 28.55 5.26 -3.45
N GLY A 180 28.48 3.96 -3.74
CA GLY A 180 29.47 2.97 -3.28
C GLY A 180 30.82 3.08 -3.99
N GLY A 181 30.84 3.34 -5.31
CA GLY A 181 32.06 3.41 -6.10
C GLY A 181 32.67 4.80 -6.21
N LEU A 182 31.84 5.82 -6.45
CA LEU A 182 32.30 7.21 -6.68
C LEU A 182 32.19 8.11 -5.44
N GLY A 183 31.57 7.64 -4.34
CA GLY A 183 31.49 8.36 -3.09
C GLY A 183 30.54 9.57 -3.10
N PHE A 184 29.55 9.59 -4.00
CA PHE A 184 28.54 10.64 -3.97
C PHE A 184 27.63 10.49 -2.73
N GLY A 185 27.16 11.65 -2.21
CA GLY A 185 26.33 11.70 -1.00
C GLY A 185 24.86 11.35 -1.27
N ILE A 186 24.02 11.52 -0.21
CA ILE A 186 22.58 11.16 -0.19
C ILE A 186 21.75 11.87 -1.27
N VAL A 187 22.18 13.03 -1.73
CA VAL A 187 21.55 13.74 -2.85
C VAL A 187 21.53 12.88 -4.11
N CYS A 188 22.58 12.06 -4.29
CA CYS A 188 22.67 11.15 -5.42
C CYS A 188 21.63 10.01 -5.32
N SER A 189 21.38 9.46 -4.12
CA SER A 189 20.32 8.47 -3.90
C SER A 189 18.95 9.01 -4.30
N ALA A 190 18.64 10.27 -3.95
CA ALA A 190 17.39 10.89 -4.42
C ALA A 190 17.31 10.97 -5.95
N VAL A 191 18.41 11.33 -6.62
CA VAL A 191 18.47 11.43 -8.10
C VAL A 191 18.33 10.05 -8.75
N THR A 192 19.04 9.04 -8.26
CA THR A 192 18.97 7.66 -8.81
C THR A 192 17.57 7.08 -8.68
N THR A 193 16.88 7.32 -7.55
CA THR A 193 15.49 6.94 -7.34
C THR A 193 14.58 7.60 -8.38
N VAL A 194 14.69 8.91 -8.58
CA VAL A 194 13.88 9.65 -9.56
C VAL A 194 14.16 9.16 -10.99
N VAL A 195 15.42 8.89 -11.34
CA VAL A 195 15.79 8.35 -12.65
C VAL A 195 15.20 6.95 -12.86
N ALA A 196 15.26 6.08 -11.86
CA ALA A 196 14.70 4.72 -11.94
C ALA A 196 13.16 4.75 -12.08
N GLU A 197 12.48 5.62 -11.35
CA GLU A 197 11.02 5.82 -11.47
C GLU A 197 10.63 6.41 -12.83
N ALA A 198 11.37 7.41 -13.34
CA ALA A 198 11.15 7.97 -14.66
C ALA A 198 11.34 6.93 -15.78
N ALA A 199 12.38 6.10 -15.68
CA ALA A 199 12.62 5.00 -16.60
C ALA A 199 11.48 3.98 -16.60
N SER A 200 10.97 3.61 -15.41
CA SER A 200 9.82 2.71 -15.28
C SER A 200 8.54 3.30 -15.83
N ALA A 201 8.27 4.58 -15.60
CA ALA A 201 7.13 5.28 -16.16
C ALA A 201 7.19 5.31 -17.70
N LEU A 202 8.37 5.58 -18.25
CA LEU A 202 8.60 5.57 -19.70
C LEU A 202 8.38 4.18 -20.30
N LEU A 203 8.97 3.13 -19.69
CA LEU A 203 8.79 1.75 -20.13
C LEU A 203 7.32 1.33 -20.08
N ALA A 204 6.60 1.69 -19.01
CA ALA A 204 5.17 1.42 -18.88
C ALA A 204 4.36 2.13 -19.98
N ALA A 205 4.68 3.39 -20.28
CA ALA A 205 4.02 4.15 -21.35
C ALA A 205 4.29 3.54 -22.74
N VAL A 206 5.55 3.23 -23.05
CA VAL A 206 5.94 2.59 -24.32
C VAL A 206 5.29 1.22 -24.49
N TYR A 207 5.32 0.39 -23.43
CA TYR A 207 4.67 -0.92 -23.47
C TYR A 207 3.17 -0.78 -23.71
N MET A 208 2.51 0.12 -22.97
CA MET A 208 1.07 0.36 -23.14
C MET A 208 0.74 0.81 -24.55
N ALA A 209 1.53 1.73 -25.13
CA ALA A 209 1.33 2.22 -26.48
C ALA A 209 1.41 1.12 -27.55
N HIS A 210 2.34 0.18 -27.40
CA HIS A 210 2.58 -0.85 -28.41
C HIS A 210 1.80 -2.16 -28.17
N ARG A 211 1.52 -2.51 -26.92
CA ARG A 211 0.97 -3.83 -26.56
C ARG A 211 -0.47 -3.82 -26.06
N VAL A 212 -0.96 -2.66 -25.61
CA VAL A 212 -2.32 -2.56 -25.03
C VAL A 212 -3.07 -1.36 -25.63
N PRO A 213 -3.39 -1.39 -26.94
CA PRO A 213 -4.04 -0.27 -27.63
C PRO A 213 -5.43 0.06 -27.06
N GLU A 214 -6.03 -0.87 -26.31
CA GLU A 214 -7.30 -0.66 -25.60
C GLU A 214 -7.20 0.38 -24.50
N LEU A 215 -6.01 0.62 -23.94
CA LEU A 215 -5.74 1.64 -22.94
C LEU A 215 -5.27 2.97 -23.54
N CYS A 216 -4.74 2.97 -24.76
CA CYS A 216 -4.15 4.17 -25.37
C CYS A 216 -5.23 5.16 -25.82
N PRO A 217 -5.28 6.38 -25.26
CA PRO A 217 -6.19 7.41 -25.72
C PRO A 217 -5.85 7.86 -27.13
N GLY A 218 -6.85 7.99 -28.01
CA GLY A 218 -6.71 8.63 -29.32
C GLY A 218 -6.56 10.15 -29.21
N HIS A 219 -6.17 10.82 -30.30
CA HIS A 219 -5.89 12.26 -30.31
C HIS A 219 -7.04 13.11 -29.73
N GLY A 220 -8.31 12.76 -29.96
CA GLY A 220 -9.47 13.47 -29.42
C GLY A 220 -9.87 13.13 -27.99
N GLN A 221 -9.19 12.16 -27.35
CA GLN A 221 -9.52 11.69 -26.00
C GLN A 221 -8.61 12.29 -24.92
N TRP A 222 -7.53 12.96 -25.31
CA TRP A 222 -6.64 13.67 -24.40
C TRP A 222 -7.26 14.98 -23.89
N ARG A 223 -8.24 14.83 -22.98
CA ARG A 223 -8.92 15.95 -22.35
C ARG A 223 -9.41 15.56 -20.96
N ILE A 224 -9.46 16.54 -20.07
CA ILE A 224 -10.04 16.32 -18.72
C ILE A 224 -11.57 16.32 -18.86
N ARG A 225 -12.16 15.16 -18.62
CA ARG A 225 -13.62 14.96 -18.61
C ARG A 225 -14.17 15.25 -17.23
N ARG A 226 -15.01 16.27 -17.11
CA ARG A 226 -15.62 16.65 -15.80
C ARG A 226 -16.53 15.57 -15.22
N ASP A 227 -17.24 14.83 -16.07
CA ASP A 227 -18.10 13.70 -15.67
C ASP A 227 -17.30 12.50 -15.11
N LEU A 228 -16.01 12.36 -15.49
CA LEU A 228 -15.12 11.34 -14.96
C LEU A 228 -14.26 11.86 -13.79
N LEU A 229 -13.89 13.12 -13.80
CA LEU A 229 -13.05 13.73 -12.77
C LEU A 229 -13.69 13.67 -11.39
N GLY A 230 -14.99 13.98 -11.28
CA GLY A 230 -15.72 13.92 -10.01
C GLY A 230 -15.64 12.54 -9.34
N PRO A 231 -16.03 11.45 -10.02
CA PRO A 231 -15.86 10.09 -9.50
C PRO A 231 -14.41 9.71 -9.20
N ILE A 232 -13.42 10.07 -10.05
CA ILE A 232 -12.00 9.81 -9.81
C ILE A 232 -11.54 10.46 -8.50
N LEU A 233 -11.85 11.73 -8.31
CA LEU A 233 -11.48 12.47 -7.10
C LEU A 233 -12.17 11.91 -5.86
N ARG A 234 -13.46 11.62 -5.95
CA ARG A 234 -14.23 11.05 -4.83
C ARG A 234 -13.65 9.70 -4.39
N TYR A 235 -13.39 8.80 -5.34
CA TYR A 235 -12.83 7.48 -5.03
C TYR A 235 -11.39 7.60 -4.55
N GLY A 236 -10.60 8.46 -5.21
CA GLY A 236 -9.20 8.68 -4.87
C GLY A 236 -9.02 9.30 -3.49
N ALA A 237 -9.74 10.39 -3.18
CA ALA A 237 -9.65 11.06 -1.89
C ALA A 237 -10.08 10.16 -0.73
N VAL A 238 -11.20 9.43 -0.89
CA VAL A 238 -11.67 8.49 0.13
C VAL A 238 -10.65 7.37 0.36
N THR A 239 -10.04 6.85 -0.72
CA THR A 239 -9.03 5.79 -0.62
C THR A 239 -7.73 6.31 0.00
N ALA A 240 -7.28 7.52 -0.37
CA ALA A 240 -6.11 8.15 0.24
C ALA A 240 -6.31 8.38 1.74
N LEU A 241 -7.47 8.90 2.13
CA LEU A 241 -7.82 9.10 3.54
C LEU A 241 -7.86 7.77 4.29
N GLN A 242 -8.46 6.73 3.71
CA GLN A 242 -8.48 5.38 4.29
C GLN A 242 -7.06 4.86 4.56
N GLN A 243 -6.14 5.02 3.60
CA GLN A 243 -4.75 4.58 3.76
C GLN A 243 -4.01 5.39 4.85
N ALA A 244 -4.32 6.67 5.02
CA ALA A 244 -3.71 7.50 6.05
C ALA A 244 -4.12 7.14 7.48
N VAL A 245 -5.29 6.53 7.67
CA VAL A 245 -5.80 6.13 9.00
C VAL A 245 -4.88 5.10 9.68
N GLN A 246 -4.34 4.13 8.93
CA GLN A 246 -3.54 3.05 9.50
C GLN A 246 -2.19 3.52 10.08
N PRO A 247 -1.38 4.34 9.41
CA PRO A 247 -0.17 4.94 9.99
C PRO A 247 -0.46 5.76 11.25
N ILE A 248 -1.54 6.55 11.26
CA ILE A 248 -1.95 7.32 12.44
C ILE A 248 -2.26 6.38 13.61
N CYS A 249 -3.01 5.33 13.37
CA CYS A 249 -3.33 4.33 14.40
C CYS A 249 -2.06 3.62 14.92
N LYS A 250 -1.09 3.29 14.02
CA LYS A 250 0.20 2.71 14.43
C LYS A 250 0.94 3.61 15.42
N VAL A 251 0.97 4.92 15.19
CA VAL A 251 1.60 5.89 16.11
C VAL A 251 0.90 5.92 17.48
N LEU A 252 -0.43 5.93 17.50
CA LEU A 252 -1.20 5.90 18.75
C LEU A 252 -0.95 4.62 19.56
N ILE A 253 -0.88 3.49 18.89
CA ILE A 253 -0.56 2.19 19.53
C ILE A 253 0.89 2.15 20.03
N GLN A 254 1.83 2.69 19.24
CA GLN A 254 3.24 2.78 19.65
C GLN A 254 3.38 3.56 20.98
N GLY A 255 2.60 4.63 21.15
CA GLY A 255 2.57 5.37 22.41
C GLY A 255 2.18 4.49 23.62
N GLN A 256 1.18 3.61 23.46
CA GLN A 256 0.78 2.67 24.50
C GLN A 256 1.86 1.60 24.77
N VAL A 257 2.51 1.11 23.72
CA VAL A 257 3.60 0.12 23.84
C VAL A 257 4.81 0.74 24.54
N ASN A 258 5.14 1.99 24.26
CA ASN A 258 6.26 2.70 24.89
C ASN A 258 6.10 2.78 26.41
N ALA A 259 4.87 2.91 26.90
CA ALA A 259 4.57 2.92 28.34
C ALA A 259 4.80 1.55 29.02
N LEU A 260 4.91 0.44 28.25
CA LEU A 260 5.15 -0.90 28.78
C LEU A 260 6.64 -1.23 28.99
N GLY A 261 7.56 -0.32 28.59
CA GLY A 261 8.99 -0.46 28.78
C GLY A 261 9.74 -1.04 27.59
N VAL A 262 11.07 -1.00 27.68
CA VAL A 262 12.00 -1.28 26.54
C VAL A 262 11.83 -2.69 25.97
N GLY A 263 11.65 -3.71 26.82
CA GLY A 263 11.45 -5.08 26.37
C GLY A 263 10.17 -5.26 25.54
N ALA A 264 9.08 -4.58 25.94
CA ALA A 264 7.84 -4.59 25.18
C ALA A 264 7.96 -3.86 23.84
N ILE A 265 8.70 -2.73 23.79
CA ILE A 265 8.98 -2.01 22.55
C ILE A 265 9.75 -2.90 21.58
N ALA A 266 10.81 -3.57 22.04
CA ALA A 266 11.61 -4.46 21.20
C ALA A 266 10.78 -5.64 20.68
N ALA A 267 9.99 -6.30 21.54
CA ALA A 267 9.12 -7.39 21.16
C ALA A 267 8.05 -6.95 20.15
N PHE A 268 7.38 -5.82 20.39
CA PHE A 268 6.36 -5.26 19.49
C PHE A 268 6.93 -4.92 18.14
N ASN A 269 8.10 -4.26 18.08
CA ASN A 269 8.74 -3.89 16.82
C ASN A 269 9.16 -5.13 16.02
N ALA A 270 9.68 -6.17 16.67
CA ALA A 270 10.01 -7.42 16.01
C ALA A 270 8.76 -8.09 15.41
N VAL A 271 7.64 -8.14 16.16
CA VAL A 271 6.39 -8.70 15.67
C VAL A 271 5.79 -7.85 14.55
N THR A 272 5.85 -6.51 14.64
CA THR A 272 5.34 -5.63 13.57
C THR A 272 6.02 -5.91 12.22
N ARG A 273 7.30 -6.27 12.20
CA ARG A 273 7.98 -6.69 10.97
C ARG A 273 7.40 -7.99 10.41
N VAL A 274 7.05 -8.93 11.27
CA VAL A 274 6.37 -10.18 10.87
C VAL A 274 4.97 -9.86 10.33
N ASP A 275 4.23 -8.97 11.00
CA ASP A 275 2.91 -8.52 10.58
C ASP A 275 2.93 -7.90 9.17
N ASP A 276 3.91 -7.06 8.86
CA ASP A 276 4.06 -6.43 7.54
C ASP A 276 4.24 -7.48 6.43
N PHE A 277 4.97 -8.58 6.70
CA PHE A 277 5.07 -9.71 5.78
C PHE A 277 3.78 -10.53 5.70
N ALA A 278 3.10 -10.75 6.81
CA ALA A 278 1.87 -11.54 6.86
C ALA A 278 0.69 -10.86 6.18
N PHE A 279 0.55 -9.54 6.30
CA PHE A 279 -0.58 -8.79 5.73
C PHE A 279 -0.42 -8.45 4.25
N THR A 280 0.80 -8.44 3.72
CA THR A 280 1.07 -8.10 2.31
C THR A 280 0.32 -9.02 1.32
N PRO A 281 0.28 -10.37 1.49
CA PRO A 281 -0.50 -11.24 0.62
C PRO A 281 -2.01 -11.03 0.72
N GLU A 282 -2.54 -10.78 1.93
CA GLU A 282 -3.97 -10.47 2.12
C GLU A 282 -4.38 -9.22 1.32
N GLN A 283 -3.58 -8.15 1.39
CA GLN A 283 -3.81 -6.94 0.60
C GLN A 283 -3.76 -7.20 -0.92
N SER A 284 -2.88 -8.12 -1.35
CA SER A 284 -2.76 -8.51 -2.76
C SER A 284 -3.99 -9.29 -3.23
N ILE A 285 -4.50 -10.22 -2.41
CA ILE A 285 -5.76 -10.94 -2.67
C ILE A 285 -6.94 -9.98 -2.68
N ALA A 286 -7.03 -9.05 -1.71
CA ALA A 286 -8.07 -8.03 -1.67
C ALA A 286 -8.08 -7.14 -2.93
N THR A 287 -6.89 -6.80 -3.46
CA THR A 287 -6.75 -6.04 -4.72
C THR A 287 -7.22 -6.87 -5.92
N ALA A 288 -6.95 -8.18 -5.93
CA ALA A 288 -7.46 -9.08 -6.95
C ALA A 288 -8.99 -9.19 -6.90
N ILE A 289 -9.57 -9.31 -5.70
CA ILE A 289 -11.03 -9.27 -5.48
C ILE A 289 -11.61 -7.96 -6.01
N THR A 290 -10.98 -6.81 -5.70
CA THR A 290 -11.42 -5.49 -6.17
C THR A 290 -11.54 -5.44 -7.70
N THR A 291 -10.47 -5.81 -8.40
CA THR A 291 -10.43 -5.78 -9.87
C THR A 291 -11.42 -6.77 -10.48
N TYR A 292 -11.47 -7.99 -9.93
CA TYR A 292 -12.41 -9.01 -10.39
C TYR A 292 -13.87 -8.56 -10.26
N ILE A 293 -14.24 -8.02 -9.10
CA ILE A 293 -15.62 -7.54 -8.85
C ILE A 293 -15.93 -6.33 -9.72
N ALA A 294 -15.03 -5.34 -9.83
CA ALA A 294 -15.25 -4.16 -10.67
C ALA A 294 -15.48 -4.53 -12.14
N GLN A 295 -14.69 -5.47 -12.70
CA GLN A 295 -14.89 -5.95 -14.08
C GLN A 295 -16.22 -6.69 -14.24
N ASN A 296 -16.60 -7.57 -13.30
CA ASN A 296 -17.85 -8.32 -13.38
C ASN A 296 -19.07 -7.43 -13.13
N ARG A 297 -18.93 -6.37 -12.29
CA ARG A 297 -19.97 -5.32 -12.14
C ARG A 297 -20.18 -4.59 -13.45
N GLY A 298 -19.11 -4.16 -14.11
CA GLY A 298 -19.19 -3.52 -15.43
C GLY A 298 -19.84 -4.41 -16.49
N ALA A 299 -19.59 -5.73 -16.42
CA ALA A 299 -20.17 -6.73 -17.32
C ALA A 299 -21.62 -7.14 -16.96
N GLY A 300 -22.19 -6.63 -15.86
CA GLY A 300 -23.53 -7.01 -15.38
C GLY A 300 -23.63 -8.45 -14.87
N GLN A 301 -22.52 -9.09 -14.49
CA GLN A 301 -22.47 -10.51 -14.12
C GLN A 301 -22.59 -10.73 -12.60
N THR A 302 -23.80 -10.50 -12.05
CA THR A 302 -24.07 -10.56 -10.60
C THR A 302 -23.71 -11.91 -9.97
N ALA A 303 -24.08 -13.02 -10.60
CA ALA A 303 -23.76 -14.35 -10.12
C ALA A 303 -22.23 -14.59 -10.02
N ARG A 304 -21.45 -14.00 -10.92
CA ARG A 304 -19.98 -14.10 -10.87
C ARG A 304 -19.39 -13.25 -9.75
N ILE A 305 -19.98 -12.09 -9.44
CA ILE A 305 -19.57 -11.25 -8.31
C ILE A 305 -19.67 -12.07 -7.02
N ARG A 306 -20.81 -12.73 -6.75
CA ARG A 306 -20.99 -13.57 -5.55
C ARG A 306 -20.01 -14.74 -5.50
N ARG A 307 -19.88 -15.48 -6.61
CA ARG A 307 -18.98 -16.64 -6.68
C ARG A 307 -17.52 -16.21 -6.52
N GLY A 308 -17.11 -15.11 -7.18
CA GLY A 308 -15.75 -14.61 -7.09
C GLY A 308 -15.42 -14.10 -5.69
N PHE A 309 -16.35 -13.41 -5.03
CA PHE A 309 -16.17 -12.99 -3.65
C PHE A 309 -16.02 -14.16 -2.69
N ALA A 310 -16.89 -15.17 -2.79
CA ALA A 310 -16.80 -16.39 -1.97
C ALA A 310 -15.46 -17.14 -2.19
N VAL A 311 -14.98 -17.20 -3.43
CA VAL A 311 -13.66 -17.79 -3.74
C VAL A 311 -12.54 -16.90 -3.17
N GLY A 312 -12.65 -15.59 -3.26
CA GLY A 312 -11.69 -14.65 -2.69
C GLY A 312 -11.56 -14.82 -1.18
N LEU A 313 -12.69 -14.90 -0.44
CA LEU A 313 -12.69 -15.17 0.99
C LEU A 313 -12.05 -16.52 1.35
N ARG A 314 -12.29 -17.57 0.54
CA ARG A 314 -11.63 -18.87 0.74
C ARG A 314 -10.13 -18.80 0.53
N LEU A 315 -9.66 -17.98 -0.43
CA LEU A 315 -8.23 -17.73 -0.62
C LEU A 315 -7.63 -16.99 0.56
N GLU A 316 -8.29 -15.96 1.08
CA GLU A 316 -7.87 -15.24 2.29
C GLU A 316 -7.77 -16.18 3.50
N LEU A 317 -8.81 -16.96 3.75
CA LEU A 317 -8.82 -17.92 4.87
C LEU A 317 -7.80 -19.06 4.67
N GLY A 318 -7.62 -19.56 3.45
CA GLY A 318 -6.60 -20.55 3.13
C GLY A 318 -5.19 -20.02 3.36
N TYR A 319 -4.95 -18.77 2.98
CA TYR A 319 -3.69 -18.09 3.26
C TYR A 319 -3.47 -17.91 4.76
N TRP A 320 -4.48 -17.41 5.50
CA TRP A 320 -4.40 -17.32 6.96
C TRP A 320 -4.09 -18.66 7.62
N LEU A 321 -4.77 -19.73 7.22
CA LEU A 321 -4.52 -21.04 7.80
C LEU A 321 -3.07 -21.49 7.60
N LEU A 322 -2.49 -21.23 6.42
CA LEU A 322 -1.09 -21.52 6.11
C LEU A 322 -0.16 -20.64 6.96
N MET A 323 -0.30 -19.32 6.87
CA MET A 323 0.61 -18.36 7.52
C MET A 323 0.43 -18.32 9.04
N GLY A 324 -0.80 -18.40 9.53
CA GLY A 324 -1.08 -18.47 10.95
C GLY A 324 -0.49 -19.73 11.59
N SER A 325 -0.65 -20.90 10.93
CA SER A 325 -0.05 -22.15 11.40
C SER A 325 1.49 -22.09 11.38
N LEU A 326 2.07 -21.60 10.28
CA LEU A 326 3.53 -21.44 10.15
C LEU A 326 4.08 -20.49 11.22
N THR A 327 3.40 -19.36 11.43
CA THR A 327 3.77 -18.38 12.45
C THR A 327 3.68 -18.97 13.85
N LEU A 328 2.62 -19.71 14.18
CA LEU A 328 2.47 -20.38 15.47
C LEU A 328 3.57 -21.39 15.74
N LEU A 329 3.92 -22.19 14.73
CA LEU A 329 4.94 -23.22 14.84
C LEU A 329 6.35 -22.65 14.98
N LEU A 330 6.66 -21.60 14.20
CA LEU A 330 8.00 -21.04 14.07
C LEU A 330 8.22 -19.74 14.85
N ARG A 331 7.24 -19.26 15.63
CA ARG A 331 7.25 -17.94 16.28
C ARG A 331 8.53 -17.59 17.04
N ARG A 332 9.12 -18.53 17.77
CA ARG A 332 10.40 -18.31 18.49
C ARG A 332 11.57 -18.19 17.52
N GLY A 333 11.66 -19.07 16.52
CA GLY A 333 12.70 -19.02 15.50
C GLY A 333 12.62 -17.78 14.62
N ILE A 334 11.40 -17.36 14.26
CA ILE A 334 11.20 -16.10 13.50
C ILE A 334 11.67 -14.91 14.31
N LEU A 335 11.31 -14.81 15.60
CA LEU A 335 11.69 -13.68 16.45
C LEU A 335 13.20 -13.65 16.74
N SER A 336 13.85 -14.81 16.85
CA SER A 336 15.31 -14.88 17.03
C SER A 336 16.11 -14.33 15.85
N LEU A 337 15.50 -14.17 14.68
CA LEU A 337 16.13 -13.50 13.52
C LEU A 337 16.21 -11.97 13.71
N PHE A 338 15.33 -11.41 14.54
CA PHE A 338 15.21 -9.96 14.72
C PHE A 338 15.76 -9.46 16.06
N VAL A 339 15.91 -10.37 17.04
CA VAL A 339 16.29 -10.02 18.41
C VAL A 339 17.56 -10.79 18.78
N ALA A 340 18.63 -10.06 19.12
CA ALA A 340 19.92 -10.61 19.54
C ALA A 340 20.52 -9.79 20.70
N GLY A 341 21.44 -10.36 21.46
CA GLY A 341 22.15 -9.69 22.57
C GLY A 341 21.64 -10.06 23.96
N GLU A 342 22.11 -9.32 24.97
CA GLU A 342 21.69 -9.53 26.37
C GLU A 342 20.18 -9.23 26.54
N GLY A 343 19.46 -10.11 27.25
CA GLY A 343 18.00 -10.01 27.43
C GLY A 343 17.17 -10.48 26.23
N ALA A 344 17.79 -10.97 25.15
CA ALA A 344 17.05 -11.45 23.96
C ALA A 344 16.04 -12.56 24.30
N ALA A 345 16.35 -13.45 25.26
CA ALA A 345 15.47 -14.53 25.66
C ALA A 345 14.12 -14.03 26.20
N ASP A 346 14.14 -12.99 27.04
CA ASP A 346 12.92 -12.40 27.62
C ASP A 346 12.09 -11.68 26.56
N VAL A 347 12.74 -10.93 25.68
CA VAL A 347 12.09 -10.24 24.55
C VAL A 347 11.46 -11.25 23.58
N ILE A 348 12.15 -12.35 23.27
CA ILE A 348 11.63 -13.43 22.42
C ILE A 348 10.45 -14.14 23.13
N ALA A 349 10.51 -14.38 24.44
CA ALA A 349 9.42 -14.99 25.19
C ALA A 349 8.17 -14.11 25.14
N LEU A 350 8.32 -12.81 25.43
CA LEU A 350 7.25 -11.82 25.39
C LEU A 350 6.68 -11.68 23.97
N GLY A 351 7.54 -11.50 22.98
CA GLY A 351 7.16 -11.38 21.57
C GLY A 351 6.50 -12.65 21.03
N SER A 352 6.97 -13.84 21.44
CA SER A 352 6.37 -15.10 20.99
C SER A 352 4.97 -15.32 21.56
N THR A 353 4.69 -14.83 22.76
CA THR A 353 3.34 -14.83 23.35
C THR A 353 2.42 -13.89 22.55
N TYR A 354 2.86 -12.66 22.31
CA TYR A 354 2.13 -11.68 21.51
C TYR A 354 1.88 -12.17 20.07
N LEU A 355 2.91 -12.65 19.39
CA LEU A 355 2.82 -13.19 18.05
C LEU A 355 1.91 -14.44 17.98
N GLY A 356 1.88 -15.24 19.04
CA GLY A 356 0.97 -16.37 19.15
C GLY A 356 -0.49 -15.97 19.11
N TYR A 357 -0.89 -14.92 19.81
CA TYR A 357 -2.24 -14.35 19.73
C TYR A 357 -2.50 -13.76 18.34
N MET A 358 -1.55 -12.97 17.81
CA MET A 358 -1.68 -12.34 16.49
C MET A 358 -1.88 -13.37 15.39
N ALA A 359 -1.13 -14.48 15.38
CA ALA A 359 -1.23 -15.53 14.38
C ALA A 359 -2.63 -16.16 14.28
N VAL A 360 -3.31 -16.30 15.42
CA VAL A 360 -4.73 -16.75 15.48
C VAL A 360 -5.63 -15.63 14.94
N PHE A 361 -5.39 -14.39 15.35
CA PHE A 361 -6.23 -13.25 14.98
C PHE A 361 -6.05 -12.79 13.54
N TYR A 362 -5.02 -13.22 12.81
CA TYR A 362 -4.84 -12.92 11.36
C TYR A 362 -6.03 -13.39 10.50
N ALA A 363 -6.88 -14.32 10.98
CA ALA A 363 -8.15 -14.63 10.33
C ALA A 363 -9.06 -13.40 10.17
N LEU A 364 -9.02 -12.48 11.13
CA LEU A 364 -9.90 -11.31 11.14
C LEU A 364 -9.49 -10.29 10.05
N PRO A 365 -8.20 -9.86 9.95
CA PRO A 365 -7.78 -9.01 8.85
C PRO A 365 -7.88 -9.70 7.49
N ALA A 366 -7.68 -11.02 7.36
CA ALA A 366 -7.93 -11.75 6.13
C ALA A 366 -9.39 -11.57 5.68
N LEU A 367 -10.36 -11.73 6.58
CA LEU A 367 -11.76 -11.50 6.27
C LEU A 367 -12.05 -10.03 5.94
N THR A 368 -11.58 -9.07 6.78
CA THR A 368 -11.84 -7.64 6.53
C THR A 368 -11.21 -7.18 5.22
N ASN A 369 -10.00 -7.63 4.86
CA ASN A 369 -9.38 -7.33 3.57
C ASN A 369 -10.24 -7.85 2.40
N GLY A 370 -10.79 -9.06 2.51
CA GLY A 370 -11.73 -9.61 1.54
C GLY A 370 -12.97 -8.74 1.35
N PHE A 371 -13.63 -8.32 2.46
CA PHE A 371 -14.78 -7.39 2.41
C PHE A 371 -14.41 -6.01 1.87
N GLN A 372 -13.25 -5.47 2.24
CA GLN A 372 -12.71 -4.23 1.68
C GLN A 372 -12.54 -4.34 0.16
N GLY A 373 -11.98 -5.46 -0.31
CA GLY A 373 -11.86 -5.76 -1.73
C GLY A 373 -13.20 -5.77 -2.44
N PHE A 374 -14.22 -6.39 -1.83
CA PHE A 374 -15.59 -6.39 -2.34
C PHE A 374 -16.15 -4.98 -2.47
N TYR A 375 -16.10 -4.17 -1.39
CA TYR A 375 -16.69 -2.83 -1.41
C TYR A 375 -15.98 -1.90 -2.37
N ARG A 376 -14.65 -1.96 -2.47
CA ARG A 376 -13.89 -1.20 -3.49
C ARG A 376 -14.34 -1.59 -4.88
N GLY A 377 -14.43 -2.88 -5.19
CA GLY A 377 -14.90 -3.39 -6.47
C GLY A 377 -16.34 -2.98 -6.80
N MET A 378 -17.21 -2.89 -5.79
CA MET A 378 -18.58 -2.37 -5.92
C MET A 378 -18.66 -0.85 -6.00
N GLY A 379 -17.52 -0.13 -5.93
CA GLY A 379 -17.48 1.33 -5.94
C GLY A 379 -17.95 2.00 -4.65
N LYS A 380 -18.02 1.25 -3.55
CA LYS A 380 -18.47 1.73 -2.23
C LYS A 380 -17.29 2.13 -1.34
N MET A 381 -16.44 3.06 -1.83
CA MET A 381 -15.22 3.49 -1.14
C MET A 381 -15.49 4.09 0.26
N THR A 382 -16.60 4.80 0.42
CA THR A 382 -16.98 5.39 1.73
C THR A 382 -17.22 4.32 2.79
N THR A 383 -17.77 3.16 2.41
CA THR A 383 -17.96 2.03 3.34
C THR A 383 -16.63 1.49 3.84
N THR A 384 -15.63 1.41 2.94
CA THR A 384 -14.29 0.97 3.33
C THR A 384 -13.61 1.94 4.29
N LEU A 385 -13.74 3.25 4.06
CA LEU A 385 -13.23 4.28 4.96
C LEU A 385 -13.89 4.20 6.34
N ILE A 386 -15.23 4.11 6.40
CA ILE A 386 -15.96 4.00 7.68
C ILE A 386 -15.50 2.76 8.46
N GLY A 387 -15.42 1.59 7.81
CA GLY A 387 -14.94 0.36 8.44
C GLY A 387 -13.52 0.52 9.00
N THR A 388 -12.61 1.13 8.22
CA THR A 388 -11.23 1.37 8.65
C THR A 388 -11.14 2.37 9.81
N CYS A 389 -11.94 3.45 9.79
CA CYS A 389 -12.00 4.41 10.89
C CYS A 389 -12.55 3.79 12.19
N LEU A 390 -13.60 2.98 12.09
CA LEU A 390 -14.16 2.24 13.23
C LEU A 390 -13.11 1.29 13.82
N GLN A 391 -12.47 0.49 12.97
CA GLN A 391 -11.43 -0.45 13.38
C GLN A 391 -10.27 0.27 14.08
N ALA A 392 -9.70 1.32 13.46
CA ALA A 392 -8.55 2.03 13.97
C ALA A 392 -8.86 2.79 15.28
N GLY A 393 -9.98 3.49 15.32
CA GLY A 393 -10.40 4.26 16.50
C GLY A 393 -10.69 3.37 17.71
N LEU A 394 -11.46 2.30 17.51
CA LEU A 394 -11.80 1.39 18.60
C LEU A 394 -10.62 0.50 19.02
N ARG A 395 -9.74 0.13 18.09
CA ARG A 395 -8.47 -0.52 18.40
C ARG A 395 -7.60 0.36 19.30
N ALA A 396 -7.44 1.66 18.96
CA ALA A 396 -6.65 2.59 19.76
C ALA A 396 -7.25 2.80 21.16
N ALA A 397 -8.57 2.97 21.26
CA ALA A 397 -9.28 3.08 22.53
C ALA A 397 -9.16 1.80 23.39
N ALA A 398 -9.34 0.63 22.80
CA ALA A 398 -9.16 -0.64 23.49
C ALA A 398 -7.71 -0.85 23.93
N ALA A 399 -6.73 -0.47 23.11
CA ALA A 399 -5.32 -0.54 23.48
C ALA A 399 -5.00 0.34 24.71
N ALA A 400 -5.53 1.56 24.77
CA ALA A 400 -5.35 2.45 25.92
C ALA A 400 -5.91 1.87 27.25
N VAL A 401 -6.94 1.03 27.18
CA VAL A 401 -7.55 0.39 28.34
C VAL A 401 -6.86 -0.94 28.70
N LEU A 402 -6.53 -1.75 27.69
CA LEU A 402 -6.03 -3.11 27.88
C LEU A 402 -4.51 -3.18 28.07
N ALA A 403 -3.73 -2.31 27.42
CA ALA A 403 -2.28 -2.35 27.53
C ALA A 403 -1.77 -2.12 28.96
N PRO A 404 -2.28 -1.14 29.76
CA PRO A 404 -1.86 -0.97 31.13
C PRO A 404 -2.23 -2.14 32.06
N ARG A 405 -3.27 -2.92 31.71
CA ARG A 405 -3.81 -4.00 32.57
C ARG A 405 -3.19 -5.36 32.27
N VAL A 406 -2.95 -5.64 31.00
CA VAL A 406 -2.57 -6.99 30.51
C VAL A 406 -1.19 -6.98 29.83
N GLY A 407 -0.61 -5.79 29.63
CA GLY A 407 0.67 -5.64 28.95
C GLY A 407 0.53 -5.82 27.43
N LEU A 408 1.59 -6.34 26.79
CA LEU A 408 1.66 -6.52 25.34
C LEU A 408 0.53 -7.41 24.77
N PRO A 409 0.07 -8.51 25.41
CA PRO A 409 -1.12 -9.25 24.97
C PRO A 409 -2.38 -8.37 24.86
N GLY A 410 -2.51 -7.33 25.68
CA GLY A 410 -3.60 -6.38 25.61
C GLY A 410 -3.68 -5.64 24.28
N ILE A 411 -2.53 -5.40 23.64
CA ILE A 411 -2.47 -4.83 22.26
C ILE A 411 -3.02 -5.81 21.24
N ALA A 412 -2.72 -7.14 21.38
CA ALA A 412 -3.28 -8.16 20.47
C ALA A 412 -4.81 -8.23 20.58
N PHE A 413 -5.33 -8.22 21.83
CA PHE A 413 -6.78 -8.22 22.06
C PHE A 413 -7.45 -6.94 21.55
N ALA A 414 -6.78 -5.79 21.66
CA ALA A 414 -7.27 -4.54 21.08
C ALA A 414 -7.32 -4.60 19.54
N CYS A 415 -6.33 -5.23 18.90
CA CYS A 415 -6.35 -5.48 17.45
C CYS A 415 -7.54 -6.37 17.06
N ALA A 416 -7.71 -7.51 17.75
CA ALA A 416 -8.82 -8.43 17.50
C ALA A 416 -10.18 -7.74 17.70
N PHE A 417 -10.33 -6.95 18.75
CA PHE A 417 -11.56 -6.19 19.01
C PHE A 417 -11.86 -5.22 17.86
N GLY A 418 -10.87 -4.45 17.41
CA GLY A 418 -11.05 -3.53 16.28
C GLY A 418 -11.50 -4.24 14.99
N TRP A 419 -10.88 -5.38 14.64
CA TRP A 419 -11.28 -6.17 13.48
C TRP A 419 -12.67 -6.81 13.65
N CYS A 420 -13.01 -7.31 14.83
CA CYS A 420 -14.34 -7.83 15.12
C CYS A 420 -15.42 -6.77 14.92
N VAL A 421 -15.20 -5.55 15.40
CA VAL A 421 -16.15 -4.44 15.18
C VAL A 421 -16.27 -4.08 13.72
N MET A 422 -15.16 -4.06 12.98
CA MET A 422 -15.16 -3.84 11.54
C MET A 422 -16.00 -4.90 10.82
N LEU A 423 -15.81 -6.19 11.14
CA LEU A 423 -16.62 -7.28 10.59
C LEU A 423 -18.10 -7.17 10.99
N ALA A 424 -18.39 -6.78 12.24
CA ALA A 424 -19.76 -6.55 12.70
C ALA A 424 -20.47 -5.43 11.91
N PHE A 425 -19.73 -4.48 11.35
CA PHE A 425 -20.24 -3.47 10.42
C PHE A 425 -20.32 -4.01 8.99
N GLU A 426 -19.25 -4.62 8.48
CA GLU A 426 -19.10 -5.01 7.08
C GLU A 426 -20.01 -6.19 6.69
N VAL A 427 -20.15 -7.21 7.54
CA VAL A 427 -20.92 -8.42 7.21
C VAL A 427 -22.43 -8.11 7.04
N PRO A 428 -23.10 -7.41 7.97
CA PRO A 428 -24.52 -7.04 7.77
C PRO A 428 -24.71 -6.12 6.57
N TYR A 429 -23.77 -5.18 6.33
CA TYR A 429 -23.82 -4.29 5.19
C TYR A 429 -23.64 -5.03 3.85
N TYR A 430 -22.87 -6.13 3.84
CA TYR A 430 -22.75 -7.02 2.67
C TYR A 430 -24.10 -7.66 2.33
N PHE A 431 -24.79 -8.26 3.30
CA PHE A 431 -26.10 -8.87 3.06
C PHE A 431 -27.15 -7.84 2.62
N TRP A 432 -27.11 -6.64 3.20
CA TRP A 432 -27.98 -5.54 2.76
C TRP A 432 -27.66 -5.14 1.31
N THR A 433 -26.40 -5.03 0.95
CA THR A 433 -25.94 -4.72 -0.40
C THR A 433 -26.38 -5.80 -1.39
N CYS A 434 -26.23 -7.07 -1.05
CA CYS A 434 -26.64 -8.18 -1.90
C CYS A 434 -28.15 -8.16 -2.18
N ARG A 435 -28.97 -7.87 -1.17
CA ARG A 435 -30.44 -7.75 -1.35
C ARG A 435 -30.80 -6.59 -2.29
N ARG A 436 -30.15 -5.43 -2.15
CA ARG A 436 -30.43 -4.24 -2.94
C ARG A 436 -30.00 -4.34 -4.40
N TRP A 437 -28.96 -5.09 -4.68
CA TRP A 437 -28.39 -5.24 -6.03
C TRP A 437 -28.79 -6.55 -6.71
N GLU A 438 -29.70 -7.30 -6.09
CA GLU A 438 -30.14 -8.64 -6.56
C GLU A 438 -28.94 -9.57 -6.83
N LEU A 439 -27.92 -9.47 -5.99
CA LEU A 439 -26.70 -10.27 -6.06
C LEU A 439 -26.93 -11.68 -5.51
#